data_6b0e367146d223d11182d91f3d9269f2
#
_entry.id   6b0e367146d223d11182d91f3d9269f2
#
_cell.length_a   1.000
_cell.length_b   1.000
_cell.length_c   1.000
_cell.angle_alpha   90.00
_cell.angle_beta   90.00
_cell.angle_gamma   90.00
#
_symmetry.space_group_name_H-M   'P 1'
#
loop_
_entity.id
_entity.type
_entity.pdbx_description
1 polymer ?
#
loop_
_entity_poly.entity_id
_entity_poly.type
_entity_poly.pdbx_seq_one_letter_code
_entity_poly.pdbx_strand_id
1 'polypeptide(L)'
;MQESATAQITFFGNSSVTIAAHERIISDDIFFQVQAGQTLCVNLYFADFTLMQSAVLITGPLSKGFFSLGDQTSAGRLPLDTSKTTNWFYFLSNIDILTSPDNHAVICYGDSITAQAWPDELMLRLLREGKKHTSVIRRAASGTRILRQYDCITYDSYGLKGSNRFSHEIPTSGADTIIIQQGINDIIHPVGCDINPSRP
;
A
#
# COMPACT_ATOMS: atom_id res chain seq x y z
N MET A 1 -20.46 18.26 13.57
CA MET A 1 -20.01 17.15 12.70
C MET A 1 -19.49 17.81 11.45
N GLN A 2 -18.21 17.65 11.15
CA GLN A 2 -17.65 18.16 9.88
C GLN A 2 -18.21 17.23 8.79
N GLU A 3 -18.88 17.78 7.80
CA GLU A 3 -19.30 17.01 6.62
C GLU A 3 -18.05 16.40 5.99
N SER A 4 -18.04 15.09 5.84
CA SER A 4 -16.96 14.42 5.12
C SER A 4 -17.11 14.77 3.64
N ALA A 5 -16.18 15.54 3.10
CA ALA A 5 -16.13 15.80 1.67
C ALA A 5 -15.93 14.46 0.94
N THR A 6 -16.67 14.25 -0.13
CA THR A 6 -16.57 13.08 -1.00
C THR A 6 -16.30 13.53 -2.43
N ALA A 7 -15.49 12.76 -3.15
CA ALA A 7 -15.25 12.98 -4.56
C ALA A 7 -15.28 11.64 -5.30
N GLN A 8 -15.84 11.63 -6.48
CA GLN A 8 -15.85 10.47 -7.35
C GLN A 8 -14.50 10.33 -8.04
N ILE A 9 -13.95 9.13 -8.02
CA ILE A 9 -12.77 8.78 -8.80
C ILE A 9 -13.23 8.39 -10.20
N THR A 10 -12.62 8.97 -11.22
CA THR A 10 -12.87 8.61 -12.62
C THR A 10 -11.59 8.22 -13.34
N PHE A 11 -11.74 7.53 -14.46
CA PHE A 11 -10.68 7.10 -15.36
C PHE A 11 -11.09 7.44 -16.79
N PHE A 12 -10.40 8.38 -17.42
CA PHE A 12 -10.78 8.91 -18.75
C PHE A 12 -12.24 9.40 -18.81
N GLY A 13 -12.69 10.03 -17.71
CA GLY A 13 -14.07 10.51 -17.54
C GLY A 13 -15.11 9.44 -17.17
N ASN A 14 -14.73 8.18 -17.06
CA ASN A 14 -15.65 7.09 -16.70
C ASN A 14 -15.49 6.69 -15.22
N SER A 15 -16.59 6.29 -14.59
CA SER A 15 -16.64 5.86 -13.19
C SER A 15 -16.08 4.44 -12.96
N SER A 16 -15.74 3.74 -14.03
CA SER A 16 -15.17 2.39 -13.97
C SER A 16 -14.11 2.19 -15.03
N VAL A 17 -13.23 1.24 -14.80
CA VAL A 17 -12.14 0.89 -15.72
C VAL A 17 -11.82 -0.59 -15.61
N THR A 18 -11.42 -1.18 -16.73
CA THR A 18 -10.84 -2.52 -16.74
C THR A 18 -9.32 -2.40 -16.81
N ILE A 19 -8.63 -3.02 -15.85
CA ILE A 19 -7.17 -3.03 -15.77
C ILE A 19 -6.69 -4.42 -16.19
N ALA A 20 -5.88 -4.49 -17.25
CA ALA A 20 -5.31 -5.75 -17.69
C ALA A 20 -4.24 -6.25 -16.69
N ALA A 21 -3.92 -7.55 -16.76
CA ALA A 21 -2.88 -8.12 -15.92
C ALA A 21 -1.55 -7.40 -16.11
N HIS A 22 -0.85 -7.09 -15.02
CA HIS A 22 0.43 -6.37 -14.99
C HIS A 22 0.37 -4.90 -15.44
N GLU A 23 -0.81 -4.35 -15.66
CA GLU A 23 -0.96 -2.94 -16.00
C GLU A 23 -1.17 -2.08 -14.74
N ARG A 24 -0.84 -0.81 -14.89
CA ARG A 24 -1.11 0.24 -13.92
C ARG A 24 -1.86 1.36 -14.61
N ILE A 25 -2.91 1.83 -13.98
CA ILE A 25 -3.73 2.94 -14.44
C ILE A 25 -3.69 4.05 -13.39
N ILE A 26 -3.67 5.29 -13.85
CA ILE A 26 -3.79 6.49 -13.02
C ILE A 26 -5.20 7.04 -13.23
N SER A 27 -5.88 7.40 -12.15
CA SER A 27 -7.18 8.08 -12.22
C SER A 27 -7.04 9.48 -12.82
N ASP A 28 -8.16 10.04 -13.24
CA ASP A 28 -8.23 11.46 -13.53
C ASP A 28 -7.93 12.29 -12.27
N ASP A 29 -7.52 13.54 -12.44
CA ASP A 29 -7.28 14.45 -11.35
C ASP A 29 -8.57 14.72 -10.54
N ILE A 30 -8.44 14.70 -9.23
CA ILE A 30 -9.57 14.90 -8.32
C ILE A 30 -9.36 16.19 -7.54
N PHE A 31 -10.30 17.13 -7.68
CA PHE A 31 -10.32 18.36 -6.90
C PHE A 31 -10.79 18.07 -5.47
N PHE A 32 -9.87 17.65 -4.62
CA PHE A 32 -10.13 17.25 -3.26
C PHE A 32 -9.06 17.79 -2.33
N GLN A 33 -9.45 18.64 -1.37
CA GLN A 33 -8.49 19.22 -0.43
C GLN A 33 -8.15 18.23 0.69
N VAL A 34 -6.86 18.02 0.90
CA VAL A 34 -6.33 17.14 1.94
C VAL A 34 -5.45 17.95 2.88
N GLN A 35 -5.60 17.71 4.17
CA GLN A 35 -4.79 18.34 5.22
C GLN A 35 -3.86 17.31 5.87
N ALA A 36 -2.70 17.78 6.34
CA ALA A 36 -1.77 16.93 7.05
C ALA A 36 -2.43 16.26 8.27
N GLY A 37 -2.29 14.95 8.39
CA GLY A 37 -2.89 14.15 9.46
C GLY A 37 -4.36 13.74 9.21
N GLN A 38 -4.95 14.13 8.10
CA GLN A 38 -6.30 13.71 7.72
C GLN A 38 -6.31 12.25 7.28
N THR A 39 -7.36 11.52 7.63
CA THR A 39 -7.60 10.16 7.14
C THR A 39 -8.38 10.21 5.83
N LEU A 40 -7.88 9.54 4.81
CA LEU A 40 -8.57 9.32 3.55
C LEU A 40 -9.20 7.93 3.53
N CYS A 41 -10.42 7.84 3.00
CA CYS A 41 -11.08 6.59 2.73
C CYS A 41 -11.27 6.42 1.23
N VAL A 42 -10.79 5.33 0.67
CA VAL A 42 -10.97 5.00 -0.75
C VAL A 42 -11.90 3.81 -0.84
N ASN A 43 -13.06 4.00 -1.47
CA ASN A 43 -14.04 2.95 -1.72
C ASN A 43 -13.84 2.40 -3.14
N LEU A 44 -13.67 1.09 -3.24
CA LEU A 44 -13.51 0.37 -4.50
C LEU A 44 -14.56 -0.75 -4.58
N TYR A 45 -15.15 -0.93 -5.76
CA TYR A 45 -16.02 -2.05 -6.06
C TYR A 45 -15.47 -2.86 -7.22
N PHE A 46 -15.47 -4.16 -7.07
CA PHE A 46 -15.05 -5.11 -8.09
C PHE A 46 -16.29 -5.83 -8.61
N ALA A 47 -16.72 -5.48 -9.85
CA ALA A 47 -17.96 -5.96 -10.41
C ALA A 47 -17.93 -7.44 -10.79
N ASP A 48 -16.80 -7.89 -11.32
CA ASP A 48 -16.58 -9.26 -11.79
C ASP A 48 -15.66 -10.03 -10.85
N PHE A 49 -15.73 -11.36 -10.95
CA PHE A 49 -14.77 -12.20 -10.25
C PHE A 49 -13.37 -11.92 -10.75
N THR A 50 -12.50 -11.48 -9.85
CA THR A 50 -11.09 -11.24 -10.14
C THR A 50 -10.25 -12.24 -9.37
N LEU A 51 -9.49 -13.08 -10.09
CA LEU A 51 -8.52 -13.98 -9.48
C LEU A 51 -7.35 -13.15 -8.94
N MET A 52 -7.24 -13.05 -7.63
CA MET A 52 -6.15 -12.34 -6.99
C MET A 52 -5.01 -13.30 -6.66
N GLN A 53 -3.87 -13.07 -7.28
CA GLN A 53 -2.67 -13.86 -7.06
C GLN A 53 -1.74 -13.20 -6.04
N SER A 54 -1.83 -11.89 -5.86
CA SER A 54 -1.02 -11.17 -4.88
C SER A 54 -1.81 -10.08 -4.17
N ALA A 55 -1.38 -9.78 -2.96
CA ALA A 55 -1.87 -8.67 -2.15
C ALA A 55 -0.77 -8.20 -1.21
N VAL A 56 -0.84 -6.96 -0.78
CA VAL A 56 0.10 -6.41 0.20
C VAL A 56 -0.50 -6.52 1.59
N LEU A 57 0.20 -7.20 2.50
CA LEU A 57 -0.16 -7.24 3.91
C LEU A 57 0.46 -6.06 4.62
N ILE A 58 -0.38 -5.19 5.18
CA ILE A 58 0.04 -4.03 5.95
C ILE A 58 -0.65 -4.07 7.31
N THR A 59 0.13 -4.00 8.37
CA THR A 59 -0.40 -3.92 9.74
C THR A 59 0.14 -2.66 10.41
N GLY A 60 -0.77 -1.83 10.91
CA GLY A 60 -0.39 -0.59 11.57
C GLY A 60 -1.61 0.25 11.94
N PRO A 61 -1.43 1.25 12.81
CA PRO A 61 -2.53 2.07 13.29
C PRO A 61 -3.14 3.00 12.22
N LEU A 62 -2.39 3.35 11.18
CA LEU A 62 -2.83 4.29 10.15
C LEU A 62 -3.46 3.62 8.92
N SER A 63 -3.30 2.30 8.78
CA SER A 63 -3.80 1.55 7.62
C SER A 63 -4.87 0.54 8.06
N LYS A 64 -6.10 0.74 7.61
CA LYS A 64 -7.23 -0.15 7.92
C LYS A 64 -8.02 -0.41 6.65
N GLY A 65 -8.30 -1.68 6.37
CA GLY A 65 -9.18 -2.11 5.30
C GLY A 65 -10.48 -2.70 5.83
N PHE A 66 -11.53 -2.50 5.06
CA PHE A 66 -12.84 -3.10 5.31
C PHE A 66 -13.37 -3.63 3.99
N PHE A 67 -14.13 -4.70 4.04
CA PHE A 67 -14.82 -5.21 2.85
C PHE A 67 -16.22 -5.70 3.18
N SER A 68 -17.10 -5.64 2.20
CA SER A 68 -18.48 -6.10 2.26
C SER A 68 -18.88 -6.64 0.89
N LEU A 69 -19.95 -7.42 0.83
CA LEU A 69 -20.51 -7.88 -0.44
C LEU A 69 -21.37 -6.79 -1.08
N GLY A 70 -21.41 -6.81 -2.41
CA GLY A 70 -22.19 -5.89 -3.22
C GLY A 70 -21.54 -4.50 -3.37
N ASP A 71 -22.10 -3.69 -4.25
CA ASP A 71 -21.63 -2.32 -4.46
C ASP A 71 -22.05 -1.42 -3.29
N GLN A 72 -21.08 -0.97 -2.54
CA GLN A 72 -21.22 -0.04 -1.42
C GLN A 72 -20.45 1.26 -1.64
N THR A 73 -20.03 1.54 -2.87
CA THR A 73 -19.18 2.72 -3.17
C THR A 73 -19.86 4.04 -2.86
N SER A 74 -21.17 4.11 -2.98
CA SER A 74 -21.97 5.31 -2.64
C SER A 74 -22.41 5.36 -1.17
N ALA A 75 -22.16 4.32 -0.39
CA ALA A 75 -22.56 4.27 1.00
C ALA A 75 -21.65 5.17 1.86
N GLY A 76 -22.21 6.06 2.64
CA GLY A 76 -21.45 6.90 3.58
C GLY A 76 -20.81 6.09 4.72
N ARG A 77 -21.28 4.88 4.96
CA ARG A 77 -20.70 3.87 5.88
C ARG A 77 -20.98 2.48 5.33
N LEU A 78 -20.00 1.59 5.47
CA LEU A 78 -20.22 0.18 5.22
C LEU A 78 -21.19 -0.40 6.26
N PRO A 79 -22.07 -1.33 5.86
CA PRO A 79 -22.98 -2.00 6.79
C PRO A 79 -22.15 -2.80 7.82
N LEU A 80 -22.28 -2.46 9.10
CA LEU A 80 -21.47 -3.03 10.18
C LEU A 80 -21.74 -4.52 10.43
N ASP A 81 -22.93 -4.97 10.13
CA ASP A 81 -23.38 -6.36 10.29
C ASP A 81 -22.80 -7.31 9.24
N THR A 82 -22.44 -6.79 8.07
CA THR A 82 -21.93 -7.59 6.94
C THR A 82 -20.50 -7.26 6.55
N SER A 83 -19.93 -6.14 7.04
CA SER A 83 -18.56 -5.76 6.77
C SER A 83 -17.57 -6.51 7.65
N LYS A 84 -16.40 -6.81 7.07
CA LYS A 84 -15.27 -7.44 7.77
C LYS A 84 -14.04 -6.57 7.64
N THR A 85 -13.13 -6.68 8.59
CA THR A 85 -11.83 -6.01 8.55
C THR A 85 -10.83 -6.84 7.77
N THR A 86 -9.88 -6.16 7.12
CA THR A 86 -8.73 -6.79 6.45
C THR A 86 -7.47 -5.97 6.62
N ASN A 87 -6.34 -6.65 6.63
CA ASN A 87 -5.01 -6.06 6.54
C ASN A 87 -4.38 -6.29 5.16
N TRP A 88 -5.11 -6.92 4.26
CA TRP A 88 -4.70 -7.14 2.87
C TRP A 88 -5.23 -6.01 2.00
N PHE A 89 -4.34 -5.41 1.22
CA PHE A 89 -4.66 -4.31 0.32
C PHE A 89 -4.45 -4.75 -1.12
N TYR A 90 -5.43 -4.41 -1.95
CA TYR A 90 -5.54 -4.85 -3.34
C TYR A 90 -5.66 -3.64 -4.25
N PHE A 91 -5.02 -3.68 -5.40
CA PHE A 91 -5.14 -2.76 -6.54
C PHE A 91 -4.71 -1.31 -6.29
N LEU A 92 -4.91 -0.74 -5.12
CA LEU A 92 -4.48 0.61 -4.80
C LEU A 92 -2.98 0.63 -4.50
N SER A 93 -2.18 1.25 -5.35
CA SER A 93 -0.73 1.34 -5.15
C SER A 93 -0.27 2.69 -4.60
N ASN A 94 -0.87 3.80 -5.04
CA ASN A 94 -0.52 5.15 -4.61
C ASN A 94 -1.75 6.02 -4.47
N ILE A 95 -1.64 7.03 -3.60
CA ILE A 95 -2.46 8.24 -3.63
C ILE A 95 -1.48 9.39 -3.75
N ASP A 96 -1.50 10.07 -4.90
CA ASP A 96 -0.63 11.18 -5.18
C ASP A 96 -1.37 12.49 -4.91
N ILE A 97 -0.70 13.46 -4.31
CA ILE A 97 -1.28 14.74 -3.91
C ILE A 97 -0.45 15.85 -4.51
N LEU A 98 -1.10 16.71 -5.30
CA LEU A 98 -0.49 17.94 -5.78
C LEU A 98 -0.32 18.92 -4.61
N THR A 99 0.92 19.33 -4.36
CA THR A 99 1.27 20.11 -3.19
C THR A 99 2.41 21.08 -3.47
N SER A 100 2.79 21.92 -2.49
CA SER A 100 3.92 22.84 -2.65
C SER A 100 5.25 22.10 -2.72
N PRO A 101 6.28 22.70 -3.36
CA PRO A 101 7.63 22.11 -3.44
C PRO A 101 8.33 21.88 -2.10
N ASP A 102 7.85 22.53 -1.03
CA ASP A 102 8.39 22.37 0.33
C ASP A 102 7.97 21.04 0.98
N ASN A 103 7.00 20.35 0.37
CA ASN A 103 6.57 19.06 0.86
C ASN A 103 7.40 17.94 0.20
N HIS A 104 7.79 16.97 1.01
CA HIS A 104 8.60 15.83 0.60
C HIS A 104 8.12 14.54 1.23
N ALA A 105 8.69 13.42 0.81
CA ALA A 105 8.34 12.12 1.33
C ALA A 105 9.56 11.30 1.71
N VAL A 106 9.39 10.49 2.75
CA VAL A 106 10.31 9.43 3.16
C VAL A 106 9.74 8.10 2.74
N ILE A 107 10.48 7.34 1.96
CA ILE A 107 10.11 5.97 1.59
C ILE A 107 10.68 5.01 2.62
N CYS A 108 9.82 4.20 3.22
CA CYS A 108 10.18 3.08 4.06
C CYS A 108 10.12 1.80 3.22
N TYR A 109 11.27 1.32 2.77
CA TYR A 109 11.40 0.17 1.89
C TYR A 109 11.84 -1.07 2.66
N GLY A 110 11.15 -2.20 2.46
CA GLY A 110 11.53 -3.40 3.18
C GLY A 110 10.63 -4.63 3.00
N ASP A 111 10.76 -5.52 3.97
CA ASP A 111 10.07 -6.79 4.07
C ASP A 111 8.89 -6.75 5.07
N SER A 112 8.57 -7.89 5.69
CA SER A 112 7.47 -8.00 6.67
C SER A 112 7.66 -7.12 7.90
N ILE A 113 8.87 -6.79 8.30
CA ILE A 113 9.12 -5.90 9.43
C ILE A 113 8.72 -4.46 9.06
N THR A 114 8.98 -4.03 7.84
CA THR A 114 8.54 -2.73 7.33
C THR A 114 7.04 -2.71 7.02
N ALA A 115 6.44 -3.86 6.72
CA ALA A 115 4.98 -3.97 6.56
C ALA A 115 4.19 -3.78 7.87
N GLN A 116 4.88 -3.79 9.01
CA GLN A 116 4.29 -3.58 10.33
C GLN A 116 4.21 -2.07 10.69
N ALA A 117 4.02 -1.79 11.96
CA ALA A 117 3.62 -0.48 12.46
C ALA A 117 4.69 0.61 12.42
N TRP A 118 5.99 0.31 12.32
CA TRP A 118 7.02 1.33 12.51
C TRP A 118 6.96 2.51 11.51
N PRO A 119 6.59 2.34 10.23
CA PRO A 119 6.42 3.49 9.34
C PRO A 119 5.25 4.39 9.76
N ASP A 120 4.18 3.79 10.28
CA ASP A 120 3.05 4.54 10.81
C ASP A 120 3.45 5.31 12.08
N GLU A 121 4.23 4.70 12.97
CA GLU A 121 4.75 5.37 14.17
C GLU A 121 5.69 6.52 13.82
N LEU A 122 6.51 6.37 12.76
CA LEU A 122 7.31 7.47 12.22
C LEU A 122 6.40 8.63 11.78
N MET A 123 5.35 8.34 11.01
CA MET A 123 4.40 9.37 10.56
C MET A 123 3.72 10.06 11.75
N LEU A 124 3.24 9.29 12.72
CA LEU A 124 2.59 9.83 13.93
C LEU A 124 3.55 10.70 14.74
N ARG A 125 4.81 10.32 14.81
CA ARG A 125 5.84 11.12 15.49
C ARG A 125 6.08 12.43 14.75
N LEU A 126 6.25 12.40 13.43
CA LEU A 126 6.42 13.61 12.61
C LEU A 126 5.25 14.58 12.81
N LEU A 127 4.02 14.08 12.83
CA LEU A 127 2.82 14.89 13.07
C LEU A 127 2.84 15.52 14.47
N ARG A 128 3.19 14.75 15.51
CA ARG A 128 3.28 15.24 16.90
C ARG A 128 4.35 16.33 17.06
N GLU A 129 5.43 16.21 16.31
CA GLU A 129 6.52 17.21 16.30
C GLU A 129 6.24 18.40 15.36
N GLY A 130 5.04 18.48 14.77
CA GLY A 130 4.65 19.55 13.85
C GLY A 130 5.32 19.50 12.48
N LYS A 131 5.95 18.40 12.11
CA LYS A 131 6.59 18.18 10.80
C LYS A 131 5.56 17.84 9.71
N LYS A 132 4.73 18.82 9.36
CA LYS A 132 3.59 18.64 8.45
C LYS A 132 3.95 18.57 6.96
N HIS A 133 5.19 18.87 6.63
CA HIS A 133 5.69 18.89 5.25
C HIS A 133 6.32 17.56 4.83
N THR A 134 6.28 16.54 5.68
CA THR A 134 6.88 15.22 5.42
C THR A 134 5.81 14.16 5.44
N SER A 135 5.67 13.42 4.36
CA SER A 135 4.87 12.20 4.29
C SER A 135 5.73 10.95 4.44
N VAL A 136 5.14 9.86 4.88
CA VAL A 136 5.81 8.55 4.99
C VAL A 136 5.12 7.57 4.04
N ILE A 137 5.88 7.05 3.09
CA ILE A 137 5.41 6.09 2.08
C ILE A 137 5.96 4.72 2.44
N ARG A 138 5.08 3.75 2.62
CA ARG A 138 5.47 2.37 2.87
C ARG A 138 5.58 1.59 1.56
N ARG A 139 6.75 1.02 1.29
CA ARG A 139 7.04 0.10 0.18
C ARG A 139 7.55 -1.21 0.76
N ALA A 140 6.66 -2.02 1.24
CA ALA A 140 7.01 -3.23 1.97
C ALA A 140 6.24 -4.45 1.44
N ALA A 141 6.93 -5.57 1.31
CA ALA A 141 6.31 -6.84 0.96
C ALA A 141 6.87 -7.95 1.85
N SER A 142 5.95 -8.60 2.57
CA SER A 142 6.29 -9.65 3.53
C SER A 142 7.06 -10.80 2.86
N GLY A 143 8.04 -11.34 3.58
CA GLY A 143 8.82 -12.48 3.14
C GLY A 143 9.87 -12.19 2.06
N THR A 144 9.90 -10.98 1.50
CA THR A 144 10.84 -10.69 0.40
C THR A 144 12.29 -10.73 0.84
N ARG A 145 13.14 -11.26 -0.03
CA ARG A 145 14.59 -11.27 0.06
C ARG A 145 15.19 -10.21 -0.87
N ILE A 146 16.44 -9.85 -0.66
CA ILE A 146 17.14 -8.87 -1.51
C ILE A 146 17.53 -9.52 -2.84
N LEU A 147 18.19 -10.68 -2.77
CA LEU A 147 18.87 -11.28 -3.90
C LEU A 147 18.09 -12.41 -4.57
N ARG A 148 17.16 -13.03 -3.86
CA ARG A 148 16.39 -14.19 -4.32
C ARG A 148 14.91 -13.91 -4.30
N GLN A 149 14.21 -14.46 -5.27
CA GLN A 149 12.77 -14.60 -5.24
C GLN A 149 12.42 -15.94 -4.61
N TYR A 150 11.29 -16.00 -3.89
CA TYR A 150 10.70 -17.27 -3.52
C TYR A 150 10.12 -17.94 -4.78
N ASP A 151 10.54 -19.15 -5.06
CA ASP A 151 10.11 -19.96 -6.19
C ASP A 151 9.23 -21.14 -5.79
N CYS A 152 9.07 -21.34 -4.50
CA CYS A 152 8.38 -22.49 -3.89
C CYS A 152 7.08 -22.12 -3.18
N ILE A 153 6.69 -20.85 -3.19
CA ILE A 153 5.44 -20.40 -2.59
C ILE A 153 4.39 -20.29 -3.70
N THR A 154 3.23 -20.88 -3.45
CA THR A 154 2.16 -21.02 -4.43
C THR A 154 1.35 -19.73 -4.66
N TYR A 155 1.69 -18.64 -3.99
CA TYR A 155 1.06 -17.33 -4.18
C TYR A 155 2.08 -16.20 -4.11
N ASP A 156 1.92 -15.22 -4.98
CA ASP A 156 2.87 -14.12 -5.16
C ASP A 156 2.79 -13.04 -4.06
N SER A 157 2.17 -13.34 -2.92
CA SER A 157 2.05 -12.40 -1.80
C SER A 157 3.39 -11.98 -1.20
N TYR A 158 4.43 -12.75 -1.45
CA TYR A 158 5.80 -12.43 -1.05
C TYR A 158 6.55 -11.60 -2.10
N GLY A 159 5.90 -11.28 -3.20
CA GLY A 159 6.39 -10.37 -4.21
C GLY A 159 7.71 -10.78 -4.87
N LEU A 160 8.16 -9.91 -5.74
CA LEU A 160 9.47 -10.02 -6.38
C LEU A 160 10.59 -9.78 -5.36
N LYS A 161 11.79 -10.29 -5.66
CA LYS A 161 13.00 -9.99 -4.86
C LYS A 161 13.21 -8.48 -4.74
N GLY A 162 13.78 -8.04 -3.62
CA GLY A 162 13.97 -6.64 -3.31
C GLY A 162 14.73 -5.86 -4.38
N SER A 163 15.77 -6.44 -4.96
CA SER A 163 16.52 -5.79 -6.03
C SER A 163 15.66 -5.48 -7.28
N ASN A 164 14.67 -6.30 -7.59
CA ASN A 164 13.76 -6.05 -8.71
C ASN A 164 12.67 -5.04 -8.34
N ARG A 165 12.12 -5.16 -7.12
CA ARG A 165 11.11 -4.23 -6.62
C ARG A 165 11.64 -2.80 -6.50
N PHE A 166 12.90 -2.65 -6.12
CA PHE A 166 13.52 -1.36 -5.84
C PHE A 166 13.37 -0.38 -7.00
N SER A 167 13.69 -0.81 -8.21
CA SER A 167 13.61 0.03 -9.41
C SER A 167 12.20 0.51 -9.77
N HIS A 168 11.17 -0.23 -9.34
CA HIS A 168 9.77 0.08 -9.63
C HIS A 168 9.05 0.82 -8.50
N GLU A 169 9.53 0.64 -7.26
CA GLU A 169 8.82 1.15 -6.08
C GLU A 169 9.46 2.42 -5.51
N ILE A 170 10.75 2.64 -5.78
CA ILE A 170 11.48 3.81 -5.28
C ILE A 170 11.28 5.07 -6.11
N PRO A 171 11.25 5.05 -7.45
CA PRO A 171 10.99 6.25 -8.21
C PRO A 171 9.59 6.78 -7.92
N THR A 172 9.49 7.65 -6.93
CA THR A 172 8.25 8.26 -6.47
C THR A 172 8.46 9.77 -6.44
N SER A 173 7.62 10.50 -7.16
CA SER A 173 7.68 11.96 -7.20
C SER A 173 7.58 12.55 -5.79
N GLY A 174 8.45 13.51 -5.48
CA GLY A 174 8.49 14.19 -4.18
C GLY A 174 9.16 13.39 -3.04
N ALA A 175 9.65 12.18 -3.30
CA ALA A 175 10.45 11.45 -2.32
C ALA A 175 11.94 11.80 -2.46
N ASP A 176 12.56 12.18 -1.35
CA ASP A 176 13.97 12.58 -1.28
C ASP A 176 14.80 11.71 -0.32
N THR A 177 14.13 10.95 0.51
CA THR A 177 14.75 10.12 1.56
C THR A 177 14.22 8.70 1.49
N ILE A 178 15.12 7.72 1.65
CA ILE A 178 14.77 6.30 1.67
C ILE A 178 15.35 5.66 2.93
N ILE A 179 14.51 4.98 3.69
CA ILE A 179 14.91 4.11 4.80
C ILE A 179 14.75 2.67 4.32
N ILE A 180 15.84 1.93 4.25
CA ILE A 180 15.85 0.52 3.82
C ILE A 180 16.02 -0.37 5.04
N GLN A 181 15.04 -1.25 5.26
CA GLN A 181 15.08 -2.28 6.29
C GLN A 181 14.71 -3.60 5.64
N GLN A 182 15.70 -4.35 5.21
CA GLN A 182 15.55 -5.62 4.50
C GLN A 182 16.77 -6.52 4.70
N GLY A 183 16.66 -7.81 4.37
CA GLY A 183 17.77 -8.77 4.40
C GLY A 183 17.61 -9.86 5.43
N ILE A 184 16.71 -9.71 6.41
CA ILE A 184 16.50 -10.77 7.41
C ILE A 184 16.09 -12.09 6.75
N ASN A 185 15.28 -12.05 5.71
CA ASN A 185 14.84 -13.26 5.00
C ASN A 185 15.94 -13.91 4.17
N ASP A 186 16.96 -13.16 3.75
CA ASP A 186 18.15 -13.72 3.11
C ASP A 186 19.00 -14.48 4.12
N ILE A 187 18.99 -14.07 5.40
CA ILE A 187 19.76 -14.68 6.49
C ILE A 187 19.07 -15.93 7.03
N ILE A 188 17.77 -15.82 7.35
CA ILE A 188 17.03 -16.93 7.96
C ILE A 188 16.58 -18.00 6.97
N HIS A 189 16.45 -17.63 5.69
CA HIS A 189 16.07 -18.52 4.59
C HIS A 189 17.08 -18.43 3.43
N PRO A 190 18.35 -18.77 3.65
CA PRO A 190 19.40 -18.50 2.67
C PRO A 190 19.32 -19.38 1.43
N VAL A 191 18.70 -20.57 1.54
CA VAL A 191 18.67 -21.57 0.46
C VAL A 191 17.29 -22.21 0.34
N GLY A 192 16.85 -22.44 -0.89
CA GLY A 192 15.71 -23.28 -1.21
C GLY A 192 14.35 -22.74 -0.79
N CYS A 193 13.44 -23.68 -0.66
CA CYS A 193 12.06 -23.46 -0.28
C CYS A 193 11.92 -23.19 1.22
N ASP A 194 10.99 -22.34 1.61
CA ASP A 194 10.74 -22.05 3.03
C ASP A 194 10.19 -23.21 3.83
N ILE A 195 9.64 -24.20 3.14
CA ILE A 195 9.00 -25.35 3.80
C ILE A 195 10.00 -26.14 4.64
N ASN A 196 11.25 -26.14 4.26
CA ASN A 196 12.30 -26.76 5.06
C ASN A 196 13.68 -26.22 4.65
N PRO A 197 14.03 -25.00 5.05
CA PRO A 197 15.36 -24.49 4.73
C PRO A 197 16.37 -25.38 5.44
N SER A 198 17.18 -26.06 4.67
CA SER A 198 18.40 -26.64 5.22
C SER A 198 19.27 -25.48 5.68
N ARG A 199 19.31 -25.25 6.97
CA ARG A 199 20.24 -24.30 7.56
C ARG A 199 21.65 -24.83 7.34
N PRO A 200 22.60 -23.96 7.00
CA PRO A 200 23.99 -24.37 6.98
C PRO A 200 24.47 -24.83 8.34
#